data_484c2f7f602fe97e589edb053a28816a
#
_entry.id   484c2f7f602fe97e589edb053a28816a
#
_cell.length_a   1.000
_cell.length_b   1.000
_cell.length_c   1.000
_cell.angle_alpha   90.00
_cell.angle_beta   90.00
_cell.angle_gamma   90.00
#
_symmetry.space_group_name_H-M   'P 1'
#
loop_
_entity.id
_entity.type
_entity.pdbx_description
1 polymer ?
#
loop_
_entity_poly.entity_id
_entity_poly.type
_entity_poly.pdbx_seq_one_letter_code
_entity_poly.pdbx_strand_id
1 'polypeptide(L)'
;MATDRRRVLPVLLLVAVVAGGLAAIPRQDDYAGARRRMIEEIRARRDVTDPAVLAALEAVPRHLFVPEKERRNSYEDRPLSIGLGQTISQPYMVALMTSLLGVHRGQRVLEIGTGSGYQAAVLSRMGVEVYSIEIVKRLGERARRTLSEQGYHKVHLRIGDGYEGWPSAAPFDGIIVTAAPPRIPDPLLSQLKTGARMVIPVGNSYQDLWVLTRRRDGGFDRRRVLPVLFVPMTGEAQKRER
;
A
#
# COMPACT_ATOMS: atom_id res chain seq x y z
N MET A 1 2.72 -43.32 -83.54
CA MET A 1 2.30 -42.04 -82.92
C MET A 1 2.01 -42.33 -81.44
N ALA A 2 2.99 -42.06 -80.60
CA ALA A 2 2.88 -42.27 -79.14
C ALA A 2 2.83 -40.89 -78.44
N THR A 3 1.74 -40.63 -77.69
CA THR A 3 1.53 -39.38 -76.94
C THR A 3 2.05 -39.58 -75.50
N ASP A 4 3.13 -38.89 -75.19
CA ASP A 4 3.75 -38.80 -73.88
C ASP A 4 2.87 -37.93 -72.97
N ARG A 5 2.30 -38.51 -71.89
CA ARG A 5 1.60 -37.81 -70.84
C ARG A 5 2.52 -37.65 -69.64
N ARG A 6 3.21 -36.51 -69.59
CA ARG A 6 3.92 -36.09 -68.35
C ARG A 6 2.95 -35.82 -67.21
N ARG A 7 3.02 -36.60 -66.11
CA ARG A 7 2.32 -36.37 -64.87
C ARG A 7 3.06 -35.27 -64.10
N VAL A 8 2.37 -34.18 -63.87
CA VAL A 8 2.81 -33.10 -62.94
C VAL A 8 2.29 -33.46 -61.55
N LEU A 9 3.21 -33.72 -60.58
CA LEU A 9 2.87 -33.83 -59.16
C LEU A 9 2.65 -32.43 -58.58
N PRO A 10 1.57 -32.22 -57.79
CA PRO A 10 1.46 -30.98 -57.06
C PRO A 10 2.35 -31.00 -55.80
N VAL A 11 3.21 -30.01 -55.68
CA VAL A 11 3.97 -29.73 -54.44
C VAL A 11 3.03 -29.18 -53.41
N LEU A 12 2.72 -29.96 -52.39
CA LEU A 12 2.01 -29.48 -51.21
C LEU A 12 2.97 -28.62 -50.37
N LEU A 13 2.73 -27.33 -50.36
CA LEU A 13 3.43 -26.38 -49.48
C LEU A 13 2.81 -26.51 -48.08
N LEU A 14 3.52 -27.16 -47.13
CA LEU A 14 3.15 -27.25 -45.73
C LEU A 14 3.46 -25.91 -45.05
N VAL A 15 2.44 -25.08 -44.85
CA VAL A 15 2.57 -23.84 -44.05
C VAL A 15 2.50 -24.24 -42.57
N ALA A 16 3.67 -24.29 -41.92
CA ALA A 16 3.72 -24.43 -40.44
C ALA A 16 3.24 -23.13 -39.79
N VAL A 17 2.02 -23.14 -39.29
CA VAL A 17 1.52 -22.07 -38.43
C VAL A 17 2.21 -22.20 -37.07
N VAL A 18 3.22 -21.39 -36.84
CA VAL A 18 3.80 -21.20 -35.48
C VAL A 18 2.74 -20.47 -34.63
N ALA A 19 2.00 -21.22 -33.84
CA ALA A 19 1.13 -20.67 -32.81
C ALA A 19 2.00 -20.08 -31.69
N GLY A 20 2.43 -18.82 -31.86
CA GLY A 20 3.02 -18.03 -30.82
C GLY A 20 1.95 -17.82 -29.76
N GLY A 21 2.06 -18.53 -28.64
CA GLY A 21 1.19 -18.33 -27.49
C GLY A 21 1.37 -16.91 -26.96
N LEU A 22 0.48 -16.01 -27.33
CA LEU A 22 0.26 -14.74 -26.62
C LEU A 22 -0.13 -15.11 -25.19
N ALA A 23 0.79 -14.90 -24.25
CA ALA A 23 0.48 -15.00 -22.84
C ALA A 23 -0.69 -14.04 -22.56
N ALA A 24 -1.88 -14.59 -22.32
CA ALA A 24 -3.08 -13.81 -22.07
C ALA A 24 -2.80 -12.85 -20.90
N ILE A 25 -3.01 -11.55 -21.13
CA ILE A 25 -3.03 -10.54 -20.06
C ILE A 25 -4.19 -10.97 -19.14
N PRO A 26 -3.93 -11.23 -17.83
CA PRO A 26 -4.98 -11.68 -16.93
C PRO A 26 -6.14 -10.68 -16.93
N ARG A 27 -7.36 -11.15 -17.17
CA ARG A 27 -8.57 -10.32 -17.03
C ARG A 27 -8.71 -9.87 -15.58
N GLN A 28 -9.38 -8.75 -15.34
CA GLN A 28 -9.58 -8.16 -13.99
C GLN A 28 -10.18 -9.17 -12.99
N ASP A 29 -10.92 -10.17 -13.45
CA ASP A 29 -11.51 -11.26 -12.66
C ASP A 29 -10.50 -12.29 -12.15
N ASP A 30 -9.29 -12.40 -12.75
CA ASP A 30 -8.27 -13.36 -12.35
C ASP A 30 -7.71 -13.12 -10.94
N TYR A 31 -7.90 -11.92 -10.39
CA TYR A 31 -7.44 -11.55 -9.05
C TYR A 31 -8.51 -11.69 -7.95
N ALA A 32 -9.78 -11.91 -8.30
CA ALA A 32 -10.88 -11.98 -7.34
C ALA A 32 -10.70 -13.15 -6.35
N GLY A 33 -10.29 -14.32 -6.85
CA GLY A 33 -10.00 -15.49 -6.03
C GLY A 33 -8.81 -15.27 -5.09
N ALA A 34 -7.72 -14.70 -5.60
CA ALA A 34 -6.54 -14.40 -4.80
C ALA A 34 -6.85 -13.38 -3.68
N ARG A 35 -7.65 -12.37 -3.99
CA ARG A 35 -8.10 -11.36 -3.04
C ARG A 35 -8.95 -11.95 -1.91
N ARG A 36 -9.91 -12.83 -2.25
CA ARG A 36 -10.70 -13.53 -1.22
C ARG A 36 -9.82 -14.36 -0.29
N ARG A 37 -8.91 -15.16 -0.82
CA ARG A 37 -7.95 -15.92 0.00
C ARG A 37 -7.14 -15.03 0.94
N MET A 38 -6.61 -13.91 0.44
CA MET A 38 -5.91 -12.93 1.27
C MET A 38 -6.78 -12.45 2.45
N ILE A 39 -8.06 -12.15 2.23
CA ILE A 39 -8.97 -11.72 3.31
C ILE A 39 -9.24 -12.85 4.30
N GLU A 40 -9.42 -14.08 3.82
CA GLU A 40 -9.60 -15.27 4.68
C GLU A 40 -8.37 -15.52 5.55
N GLU A 41 -7.17 -15.41 5.02
CA GLU A 41 -5.90 -15.54 5.74
C GLU A 41 -5.75 -14.45 6.82
N ILE A 42 -6.10 -13.20 6.52
CA ILE A 42 -6.08 -12.11 7.49
C ILE A 42 -7.09 -12.37 8.62
N ARG A 43 -8.32 -12.79 8.29
CA ARG A 43 -9.35 -13.14 9.29
C ARG A 43 -8.93 -14.29 10.20
N ALA A 44 -8.23 -15.27 9.67
CA ALA A 44 -7.75 -16.44 10.43
C ALA A 44 -6.78 -16.07 11.55
N ARG A 45 -6.08 -14.95 11.45
CA ARG A 45 -5.16 -14.44 12.50
C ARG A 45 -5.90 -13.91 13.74
N ARG A 46 -7.20 -13.55 13.63
CA ARG A 46 -8.10 -13.13 14.71
C ARG A 46 -7.73 -11.82 15.44
N ASP A 47 -6.71 -11.12 15.01
CA ASP A 47 -6.27 -9.82 15.56
C ASP A 47 -6.71 -8.62 14.72
N VAL A 48 -7.24 -8.87 13.51
CA VAL A 48 -7.89 -7.90 12.65
C VAL A 48 -9.37 -8.27 12.53
N THR A 49 -10.21 -7.66 13.37
CA THR A 49 -11.64 -7.97 13.47
C THR A 49 -12.55 -6.86 12.93
N ASP A 50 -12.00 -5.68 12.62
CA ASP A 50 -12.79 -4.55 12.11
C ASP A 50 -13.35 -4.87 10.71
N PRO A 51 -14.68 -4.98 10.56
CA PRO A 51 -15.29 -5.32 9.29
C PRO A 51 -15.11 -4.23 8.22
N ALA A 52 -14.97 -2.96 8.61
CA ALA A 52 -14.74 -1.87 7.67
C ALA A 52 -13.35 -1.95 7.04
N VAL A 53 -12.34 -2.34 7.83
CA VAL A 53 -10.97 -2.59 7.34
C VAL A 53 -10.96 -3.75 6.36
N LEU A 54 -11.57 -4.88 6.73
CA LEU A 54 -11.61 -6.07 5.85
C LEU A 54 -12.36 -5.80 4.55
N ALA A 55 -13.50 -5.10 4.62
CA ALA A 55 -14.27 -4.70 3.43
C ALA A 55 -13.49 -3.72 2.53
N ALA A 56 -12.71 -2.81 3.12
CA ALA A 56 -11.87 -1.89 2.36
C ALA A 56 -10.74 -2.63 1.63
N LEU A 57 -10.04 -3.56 2.31
CA LEU A 57 -9.00 -4.39 1.68
C LEU A 57 -9.55 -5.28 0.56
N GLU A 58 -10.77 -5.81 0.73
CA GLU A 58 -11.44 -6.60 -0.29
C GLU A 58 -11.81 -5.76 -1.52
N ALA A 59 -12.22 -4.50 -1.30
CA ALA A 59 -12.66 -3.61 -2.37
C ALA A 59 -11.51 -2.94 -3.13
N VAL A 60 -10.34 -2.73 -2.50
CA VAL A 60 -9.21 -2.03 -3.13
C VAL A 60 -8.37 -3.02 -3.97
N PRO A 61 -8.24 -2.82 -5.28
CA PRO A 61 -7.52 -3.73 -6.18
C PRO A 61 -5.99 -3.58 -6.02
N ARG A 62 -5.41 -4.27 -5.04
CA ARG A 62 -3.99 -4.15 -4.67
C ARG A 62 -3.03 -4.33 -5.85
N HIS A 63 -3.36 -5.20 -6.83
CA HIS A 63 -2.55 -5.44 -8.02
C HIS A 63 -2.35 -4.19 -8.91
N LEU A 64 -3.18 -3.16 -8.77
CA LEU A 64 -3.01 -1.88 -9.47
C LEU A 64 -2.02 -0.93 -8.78
N PHE A 65 -1.62 -1.24 -7.54
CA PHE A 65 -0.68 -0.46 -6.74
C PHE A 65 0.75 -1.02 -6.74
N VAL A 66 1.02 -2.04 -7.54
CA VAL A 66 2.34 -2.64 -7.72
C VAL A 66 2.79 -2.56 -9.17
N PRO A 67 4.11 -2.62 -9.46
CA PRO A 67 4.61 -2.76 -10.82
C PRO A 67 4.05 -4.02 -11.49
N GLU A 68 3.93 -4.00 -12.81
CA GLU A 68 3.32 -5.10 -13.59
C GLU A 68 3.95 -6.46 -13.28
N LYS A 69 5.27 -6.53 -13.16
CA LYS A 69 6.01 -7.75 -12.81
C LYS A 69 5.62 -8.35 -11.46
N GLU A 70 5.08 -7.55 -10.53
CA GLU A 70 4.66 -7.98 -9.19
C GLU A 70 3.16 -8.27 -9.10
N ARG A 71 2.36 -8.00 -10.13
CA ARG A 71 0.90 -8.14 -10.08
C ARG A 71 0.43 -9.54 -9.70
N ARG A 72 1.11 -10.59 -10.19
CA ARG A 72 0.76 -11.98 -9.89
C ARG A 72 0.89 -12.30 -8.39
N ASN A 73 1.85 -11.67 -7.72
CA ASN A 73 2.16 -11.87 -6.31
C ASN A 73 1.44 -10.87 -5.40
N SER A 74 0.65 -9.95 -5.96
CA SER A 74 0.13 -8.78 -5.23
C SER A 74 -0.75 -9.12 -4.03
N TYR A 75 -1.31 -10.32 -3.96
CA TYR A 75 -2.17 -10.78 -2.87
C TYR A 75 -1.51 -11.76 -1.91
N GLU A 76 -0.20 -12.05 -2.09
CA GLU A 76 0.58 -12.81 -1.13
C GLU A 76 0.87 -11.96 0.12
N ASP A 77 0.85 -12.59 1.32
CA ASP A 77 1.08 -11.87 2.59
C ASP A 77 2.57 -11.61 2.83
N ARG A 78 3.18 -10.85 1.94
CA ARG A 78 4.56 -10.36 2.01
C ARG A 78 4.70 -8.97 1.41
N PRO A 79 5.73 -8.19 1.81
CA PRO A 79 6.05 -6.93 1.14
C PRO A 79 6.54 -7.19 -0.29
N LEU A 80 6.21 -6.26 -1.21
CA LEU A 80 6.63 -6.31 -2.61
C LEU A 80 7.36 -5.04 -3.00
N SER A 81 8.37 -5.17 -3.86
CA SER A 81 9.11 -4.00 -4.36
C SER A 81 8.22 -3.13 -5.24
N ILE A 82 8.22 -1.84 -4.96
CA ILE A 82 7.61 -0.81 -5.81
C ILE A 82 8.66 0.04 -6.54
N GLY A 83 9.93 -0.38 -6.49
CA GLY A 83 11.07 0.33 -7.06
C GLY A 83 11.63 1.42 -6.15
N LEU A 84 12.75 1.99 -6.54
CA LEU A 84 13.43 3.08 -5.81
C LEU A 84 13.81 2.71 -4.35
N GLY A 85 14.08 1.44 -4.09
CA GLY A 85 14.39 0.94 -2.74
C GLY A 85 13.18 0.87 -1.79
N GLN A 86 11.95 1.07 -2.29
CA GLN A 86 10.75 1.07 -1.48
C GLN A 86 9.86 -0.14 -1.74
N THR A 87 8.97 -0.42 -0.78
CA THR A 87 8.04 -1.55 -0.84
C THR A 87 6.61 -1.13 -0.53
N ILE A 88 5.64 -1.86 -1.05
CA ILE A 88 4.27 -1.89 -0.52
C ILE A 88 4.26 -2.88 0.64
N SER A 89 3.72 -2.49 1.79
CA SER A 89 3.62 -3.36 2.97
C SER A 89 2.79 -4.61 2.68
N GLN A 90 3.07 -5.71 3.38
CA GLN A 90 2.26 -6.93 3.27
C GLN A 90 0.79 -6.67 3.63
N PRO A 91 -0.17 -7.37 3.03
CA PRO A 91 -1.60 -7.17 3.28
C PRO A 91 -2.00 -7.20 4.75
N TYR A 92 -1.51 -8.17 5.50
CA TYR A 92 -1.75 -8.27 6.94
C TYR A 92 -1.28 -7.03 7.70
N MET A 93 -0.10 -6.47 7.38
CA MET A 93 0.41 -5.30 8.07
C MET A 93 -0.45 -4.05 7.78
N VAL A 94 -0.92 -3.89 6.55
CA VAL A 94 -1.87 -2.82 6.19
C VAL A 94 -3.17 -2.97 6.99
N ALA A 95 -3.70 -4.20 7.08
CA ALA A 95 -4.91 -4.51 7.83
C ALA A 95 -4.74 -4.20 9.34
N LEU A 96 -3.66 -4.70 9.94
CA LEU A 96 -3.36 -4.54 11.36
C LEU A 96 -3.18 -3.06 11.74
N MET A 97 -2.34 -2.33 11.01
CA MET A 97 -2.09 -0.92 11.30
C MET A 97 -3.35 -0.07 11.14
N THR A 98 -4.17 -0.34 10.12
CA THR A 98 -5.45 0.36 9.91
C THR A 98 -6.44 0.06 11.03
N SER A 99 -6.54 -1.21 11.46
CA SER A 99 -7.39 -1.60 12.59
C SER A 99 -6.93 -0.97 13.91
N LEU A 100 -5.63 -0.96 14.18
CA LEU A 100 -5.03 -0.34 15.37
C LEU A 100 -5.25 1.19 15.42
N LEU A 101 -5.29 1.82 14.26
CA LEU A 101 -5.56 3.27 14.15
C LEU A 101 -6.96 3.62 14.68
N GLY A 102 -7.95 2.75 14.44
CA GLY A 102 -9.29 2.87 15.01
C GLY A 102 -10.08 4.07 14.47
N VAL A 103 -9.91 4.40 13.20
CA VAL A 103 -10.59 5.53 12.54
C VAL A 103 -11.83 5.08 11.79
N HIS A 104 -12.77 6.01 11.60
CA HIS A 104 -14.08 5.77 11.01
C HIS A 104 -14.39 6.78 9.89
N ARG A 105 -15.43 6.50 9.13
CA ARG A 105 -15.94 7.37 8.06
C ARG A 105 -16.06 8.84 8.51
N GLY A 106 -15.59 9.75 7.69
CA GLY A 106 -15.66 11.20 7.90
C GLY A 106 -14.51 11.77 8.73
N GLN A 107 -13.67 10.93 9.31
CA GLN A 107 -12.47 11.35 10.04
C GLN A 107 -11.33 11.70 9.12
N ARG A 108 -10.36 12.48 9.61
CA ARG A 108 -9.14 12.89 8.88
C ARG A 108 -7.93 12.14 9.40
N VAL A 109 -7.16 11.59 8.49
CA VAL A 109 -5.93 10.82 8.79
C VAL A 109 -4.74 11.43 8.06
N LEU A 110 -3.63 11.55 8.77
CA LEU A 110 -2.33 11.83 8.18
C LEU A 110 -1.58 10.51 7.97
N GLU A 111 -1.13 10.29 6.73
CA GLU A 111 -0.25 9.19 6.35
C GLU A 111 1.14 9.73 6.03
N ILE A 112 2.18 9.14 6.60
CA ILE A 112 3.58 9.43 6.28
C ILE A 112 4.18 8.23 5.55
N GLY A 113 4.56 8.45 4.29
CA GLY A 113 5.06 7.41 3.39
C GLY A 113 3.96 6.87 2.47
N THR A 114 3.51 7.67 1.49
CA THR A 114 2.49 7.25 0.51
C THR A 114 2.89 5.99 -0.26
N GLY A 115 4.16 5.88 -0.64
CA GLY A 115 4.71 4.76 -1.39
C GLY A 115 3.96 4.49 -2.68
N SER A 116 3.24 3.37 -2.73
CA SER A 116 2.38 3.00 -3.86
C SER A 116 1.02 3.72 -3.87
N GLY A 117 0.58 4.27 -2.74
CA GLY A 117 -0.77 4.80 -2.50
C GLY A 117 -1.78 3.77 -1.99
N TYR A 118 -1.38 2.52 -1.77
CA TYR A 118 -2.32 1.46 -1.38
C TYR A 118 -2.92 1.67 0.01
N GLN A 119 -2.12 2.04 1.02
CA GLN A 119 -2.62 2.34 2.37
C GLN A 119 -3.57 3.54 2.34
N ALA A 120 -3.24 4.60 1.60
CA ALA A 120 -4.13 5.75 1.39
C ALA A 120 -5.46 5.34 0.73
N ALA A 121 -5.41 4.45 -0.27
CA ALA A 121 -6.61 3.95 -0.94
C ALA A 121 -7.51 3.13 0.00
N VAL A 122 -6.92 2.29 0.87
CA VAL A 122 -7.65 1.51 1.88
C VAL A 122 -8.37 2.46 2.86
N LEU A 123 -7.67 3.45 3.42
CA LEU A 123 -8.27 4.46 4.30
C LEU A 123 -9.38 5.26 3.60
N SER A 124 -9.14 5.70 2.37
CA SER A 124 -10.13 6.43 1.57
C SER A 124 -11.37 5.57 1.29
N ARG A 125 -11.20 4.26 1.06
CA ARG A 125 -12.32 3.31 0.87
C ARG A 125 -13.18 3.15 2.13
N MET A 126 -12.60 3.28 3.34
CA MET A 126 -13.34 3.35 4.59
C MET A 126 -14.13 4.65 4.75
N GLY A 127 -13.97 5.61 3.83
CA GLY A 127 -14.63 6.92 3.88
C GLY A 127 -13.87 7.96 4.68
N VAL A 128 -12.60 7.73 4.97
CA VAL A 128 -11.68 8.63 5.64
C VAL A 128 -11.14 9.67 4.65
N GLU A 129 -10.96 10.90 5.08
CA GLU A 129 -10.23 11.93 4.35
C GLU A 129 -8.73 11.80 4.66
N VAL A 130 -7.92 11.52 3.64
CA VAL A 130 -6.51 11.15 3.80
C VAL A 130 -5.61 12.29 3.35
N TYR A 131 -4.69 12.70 4.23
CA TYR A 131 -3.57 13.59 3.94
C TYR A 131 -2.30 12.73 3.93
N SER A 132 -1.65 12.60 2.78
CA SER A 132 -0.52 11.69 2.59
C SER A 132 0.72 12.42 2.12
N ILE A 133 1.88 12.11 2.69
CA ILE A 133 3.16 12.75 2.37
C ILE A 133 4.14 11.69 1.86
N GLU A 134 4.79 11.99 0.72
CA GLU A 134 5.81 11.13 0.12
C GLU A 134 7.08 11.93 -0.17
N ILE A 135 8.21 11.47 0.35
CA ILE A 135 9.50 12.15 0.16
C ILE A 135 10.12 11.83 -1.21
N VAL A 136 9.87 10.62 -1.75
CA VAL A 136 10.38 10.20 -3.05
C VAL A 136 9.49 10.73 -4.16
N LYS A 137 9.86 11.85 -4.77
CA LYS A 137 9.05 12.54 -5.79
C LYS A 137 8.44 11.61 -6.85
N ARG A 138 9.25 10.72 -7.44
CA ARG A 138 8.78 9.79 -8.49
C ARG A 138 7.73 8.81 -7.99
N LEU A 139 7.79 8.39 -6.72
CA LEU A 139 6.75 7.55 -6.10
C LEU A 139 5.48 8.35 -5.88
N GLY A 140 5.58 9.53 -5.29
CA GLY A 140 4.42 10.41 -5.06
C GLY A 140 3.68 10.77 -6.35
N GLU A 141 4.40 11.07 -7.43
CA GLU A 141 3.80 11.32 -8.74
C GLU A 141 3.07 10.09 -9.30
N ARG A 142 3.66 8.89 -9.15
CA ARG A 142 3.02 7.63 -9.57
C ARG A 142 1.79 7.33 -8.72
N ALA A 143 1.91 7.43 -7.39
CA ALA A 143 0.79 7.21 -6.48
C ALA A 143 -0.38 8.18 -6.77
N ARG A 144 -0.09 9.46 -7.03
CA ARG A 144 -1.12 10.45 -7.41
C ARG A 144 -1.89 10.03 -8.65
N ARG A 145 -1.20 9.57 -9.70
CA ARG A 145 -1.86 9.06 -10.92
C ARG A 145 -2.73 7.86 -10.61
N THR A 146 -2.17 6.82 -9.97
CA THR A 146 -2.91 5.60 -9.62
C THR A 146 -4.14 5.91 -8.77
N LEU A 147 -4.01 6.73 -7.73
CA LEU A 147 -5.13 7.13 -6.87
C LEU A 147 -6.22 7.87 -7.65
N SER A 148 -5.84 8.80 -8.53
CA SER A 148 -6.78 9.53 -9.41
C SER A 148 -7.50 8.61 -10.39
N GLU A 149 -6.76 7.74 -11.08
CA GLU A 149 -7.30 6.76 -12.04
C GLU A 149 -8.27 5.77 -11.38
N GLN A 150 -8.02 5.44 -10.10
CA GLN A 150 -8.86 4.54 -9.31
C GLN A 150 -9.98 5.27 -8.53
N GLY A 151 -10.16 6.57 -8.72
CA GLY A 151 -11.26 7.35 -8.14
C GLY A 151 -11.11 7.71 -6.65
N TYR A 152 -9.91 7.65 -6.07
CA TYR A 152 -9.67 8.01 -4.67
C TYR A 152 -9.46 9.51 -4.48
N HIS A 153 -10.48 10.33 -4.79
CA HIS A 153 -10.40 11.80 -4.79
C HIS A 153 -10.32 12.44 -3.38
N LYS A 154 -10.55 11.67 -2.31
CA LYS A 154 -10.40 12.13 -0.92
C LYS A 154 -8.98 11.94 -0.36
N VAL A 155 -8.01 11.66 -1.22
CA VAL A 155 -6.59 11.57 -0.86
C VAL A 155 -5.88 12.84 -1.31
N HIS A 156 -5.47 13.66 -0.34
CA HIS A 156 -4.64 14.85 -0.54
C HIS A 156 -3.17 14.43 -0.44
N LEU A 157 -2.46 14.42 -1.57
CA LEU A 157 -1.07 13.97 -1.60
C LEU A 157 -0.11 15.15 -1.76
N ARG A 158 0.87 15.25 -0.87
CA ARG A 158 2.00 16.19 -0.93
C ARG A 158 3.32 15.45 -1.11
N ILE A 159 4.18 16.00 -1.99
CA ILE A 159 5.56 15.55 -2.13
C ILE A 159 6.42 16.40 -1.21
N GLY A 160 7.17 15.75 -0.29
CA GLY A 160 8.02 16.42 0.69
C GLY A 160 8.41 15.53 1.85
N ASP A 161 9.17 16.10 2.78
CA ASP A 161 9.55 15.42 4.01
C ASP A 161 8.34 15.30 4.96
N GLY A 162 8.08 14.09 5.43
CA GLY A 162 6.97 13.79 6.34
C GLY A 162 7.27 14.05 7.81
N TYR A 163 8.51 14.39 8.18
CA TYR A 163 8.92 14.58 9.58
C TYR A 163 8.07 15.63 10.31
N GLU A 164 7.83 16.77 9.64
CA GLU A 164 7.03 17.87 10.19
C GLU A 164 5.52 17.66 10.06
N GLY A 165 5.08 16.57 9.45
CA GLY A 165 3.65 16.30 9.22
C GLY A 165 2.99 17.33 8.29
N TRP A 166 1.73 17.65 8.58
CA TRP A 166 0.93 18.61 7.79
C TRP A 166 0.20 19.61 8.70
N PRO A 167 0.92 20.59 9.29
CA PRO A 167 0.36 21.50 10.29
C PRO A 167 -0.89 22.27 9.83
N SER A 168 -0.95 22.69 8.55
CA SER A 168 -2.11 23.44 8.02
C SER A 168 -3.39 22.61 7.89
N ALA A 169 -3.31 21.28 7.96
CA ALA A 169 -4.46 20.38 7.93
C ALA A 169 -4.75 19.75 9.31
N ALA A 170 -3.86 19.96 10.28
CA ALA A 170 -4.04 19.46 11.64
C ALA A 170 -5.23 20.15 12.36
N PRO A 171 -5.79 19.54 13.42
CA PRO A 171 -5.42 18.25 13.99
C PRO A 171 -6.10 17.06 13.30
N PHE A 172 -5.48 15.87 13.41
CA PHE A 172 -5.92 14.61 12.79
C PHE A 172 -6.59 13.67 13.78
N ASP A 173 -7.56 12.89 13.30
CA ASP A 173 -8.22 11.81 14.04
C ASP A 173 -7.37 10.53 14.12
N GLY A 174 -6.31 10.46 13.32
CA GLY A 174 -5.31 9.40 13.36
C GLY A 174 -4.08 9.77 12.55
N ILE A 175 -2.94 9.21 12.92
CA ILE A 175 -1.70 9.31 12.14
C ILE A 175 -1.15 7.90 11.92
N ILE A 176 -0.86 7.55 10.67
CA ILE A 176 -0.23 6.29 10.30
C ILE A 176 1.10 6.56 9.62
N VAL A 177 2.16 5.92 10.11
CA VAL A 177 3.51 6.07 9.55
C VAL A 177 3.95 4.74 8.98
N THR A 178 4.29 4.72 7.70
CA THR A 178 4.59 3.50 6.94
C THR A 178 6.07 3.34 6.60
N ALA A 179 6.92 4.12 7.27
CA ALA A 179 8.38 4.03 7.26
C ALA A 179 8.88 4.17 8.69
N ALA A 180 10.00 3.52 9.05
CA ALA A 180 10.51 3.53 10.42
C ALA A 180 11.47 4.69 10.68
N PRO A 181 11.10 5.69 11.51
CA PRO A 181 12.06 6.63 12.06
C PRO A 181 12.86 5.98 13.20
N PRO A 182 14.08 6.42 13.48
CA PRO A 182 14.86 6.00 14.66
C PRO A 182 14.17 6.31 15.98
N ARG A 183 13.45 7.44 16.04
CA ARG A 183 12.65 7.92 17.19
C ARG A 183 11.33 8.49 16.71
N ILE A 184 10.34 8.53 17.60
CA ILE A 184 9.04 9.12 17.31
C ILE A 184 9.19 10.62 17.05
N PRO A 185 8.75 11.15 15.88
CA PRO A 185 8.82 12.58 15.59
C PRO A 185 7.81 13.36 16.44
N ASP A 186 8.31 14.27 17.31
CA ASP A 186 7.46 15.13 18.15
C ASP A 186 6.48 16.00 17.35
N PRO A 187 6.84 16.56 16.16
CA PRO A 187 5.89 17.31 15.35
C PRO A 187 4.63 16.53 14.96
N LEU A 188 4.72 15.21 14.79
CA LEU A 188 3.56 14.37 14.48
C LEU A 188 2.65 14.22 15.71
N LEU A 189 3.24 14.08 16.90
CA LEU A 189 2.47 13.97 18.15
C LEU A 189 1.59 15.21 18.42
N SER A 190 2.11 16.40 18.13
CA SER A 190 1.38 17.65 18.31
C SER A 190 0.13 17.77 17.41
N GLN A 191 0.12 17.06 16.27
CA GLN A 191 -0.95 17.10 15.27
C GLN A 191 -2.08 16.10 15.51
N LEU A 192 -2.00 15.25 16.55
CA LEU A 192 -3.08 14.35 16.93
C LEU A 192 -4.16 15.07 17.71
N LYS A 193 -5.43 14.74 17.50
CA LYS A 193 -6.54 15.08 18.38
C LYS A 193 -6.42 14.34 19.71
N THR A 194 -7.00 14.90 20.77
CA THR A 194 -7.18 14.18 22.04
C THR A 194 -8.00 12.91 21.82
N GLY A 195 -7.54 11.78 22.36
CA GLY A 195 -8.12 10.45 22.16
C GLY A 195 -7.72 9.76 20.84
N ALA A 196 -7.11 10.49 19.90
CA ALA A 196 -6.65 9.94 18.64
C ALA A 196 -5.38 9.09 18.79
N ARG A 197 -5.15 8.22 17.81
CA ARG A 197 -4.02 7.30 17.82
C ARG A 197 -3.03 7.59 16.70
N MET A 198 -1.74 7.38 17.01
CA MET A 198 -0.69 7.22 16.01
C MET A 198 -0.24 5.76 16.00
N VAL A 199 -0.15 5.18 14.80
CA VAL A 199 0.43 3.85 14.56
C VAL A 199 1.73 4.04 13.78
N ILE A 200 2.86 3.61 14.35
CA ILE A 200 4.18 3.92 13.85
C ILE A 200 5.18 2.81 14.14
N PRO A 201 5.95 2.31 13.13
CA PRO A 201 7.14 1.51 13.38
C PRO A 201 8.27 2.43 13.86
N VAL A 202 9.02 2.01 14.89
CA VAL A 202 10.13 2.81 15.45
C VAL A 202 11.36 1.95 15.63
N GLY A 203 12.50 2.44 15.22
CA GLY A 203 13.80 1.81 15.39
C GLY A 203 14.61 1.77 14.10
N ASN A 204 15.84 1.28 14.20
CA ASN A 204 16.78 1.10 13.08
C ASN A 204 16.89 -0.38 12.70
N SER A 205 17.93 -1.07 13.21
CA SER A 205 18.12 -2.51 12.96
C SER A 205 17.08 -3.38 13.66
N TYR A 206 16.55 -2.92 14.79
CA TYR A 206 15.45 -3.53 15.51
C TYR A 206 14.31 -2.53 15.56
N GLN A 207 13.16 -2.91 15.03
CA GLN A 207 11.98 -2.06 14.94
C GLN A 207 10.79 -2.71 15.62
N ASP A 208 10.03 -1.91 16.34
CA ASP A 208 8.75 -2.31 16.92
C ASP A 208 7.63 -1.43 16.38
N LEU A 209 6.47 -2.03 16.17
CA LEU A 209 5.25 -1.30 15.90
C LEU A 209 4.67 -0.77 17.21
N TRP A 210 4.42 0.53 17.25
CA TRP A 210 3.85 1.22 18.40
C TRP A 210 2.49 1.83 18.09
N VAL A 211 1.62 1.84 19.09
CA VAL A 211 0.41 2.63 19.13
C VAL A 211 0.56 3.66 20.24
N LEU A 212 0.45 4.92 19.88
CA LEU A 212 0.40 6.05 20.81
C LEU A 212 -1.01 6.62 20.83
N THR A 213 -1.61 6.80 22.00
CA THR A 213 -2.93 7.42 22.17
C THR A 213 -2.78 8.73 22.93
N ARG A 214 -3.23 9.85 22.34
CA ARG A 214 -3.16 11.17 23.01
C ARG A 214 -4.18 11.25 24.13
N ARG A 215 -3.72 11.49 25.36
CA ARG A 215 -4.57 11.66 26.55
C ARG A 215 -5.12 13.08 26.67
N ARG A 216 -6.11 13.25 27.55
CA ARG A 216 -6.72 14.56 27.81
C ARG A 216 -5.78 15.56 28.52
N ASP A 217 -4.80 15.06 29.28
CA ASP A 217 -3.73 15.83 29.91
C ASP A 217 -2.62 16.28 29.00
N GLY A 218 -2.70 15.93 27.68
CA GLY A 218 -1.69 16.21 26.66
C GLY A 218 -0.58 15.17 26.57
N GLY A 219 -0.50 14.22 27.50
CA GLY A 219 0.43 13.09 27.46
C GLY A 219 0.01 12.00 26.48
N PHE A 220 0.78 10.91 26.43
CA PHE A 220 0.55 9.79 25.54
C PHE A 220 0.62 8.46 26.28
N ASP A 221 -0.39 7.63 26.09
CA ASP A 221 -0.27 6.21 26.38
C ASP A 221 0.48 5.53 25.23
N ARG A 222 1.46 4.71 25.55
CA ARG A 222 2.33 4.05 24.58
C ARG A 222 2.19 2.53 24.73
N ARG A 223 1.84 1.85 23.64
CA ARG A 223 1.73 0.40 23.62
C ARG A 223 2.58 -0.18 22.48
N ARG A 224 3.55 -1.01 22.83
CA ARG A 224 4.29 -1.85 21.89
C ARG A 224 3.38 -2.98 21.40
N VAL A 225 3.35 -3.25 20.10
CA VAL A 225 2.46 -4.24 19.49
C VAL A 225 3.24 -5.51 19.14
N LEU A 226 4.17 -5.42 18.19
CA LEU A 226 4.99 -6.54 17.74
C LEU A 226 6.27 -6.03 17.06
N PRO A 227 7.32 -6.88 16.93
CA PRO A 227 8.49 -6.60 16.12
C PRO A 227 8.10 -6.51 14.63
N VAL A 228 8.72 -5.58 13.90
CA VAL A 228 8.45 -5.33 12.47
C VAL A 228 9.74 -5.01 11.73
N LEU A 229 9.65 -4.97 10.38
CA LEU A 229 10.72 -4.49 9.53
C LEU A 229 10.12 -3.61 8.42
N PHE A 230 10.31 -2.31 8.55
CA PHE A 230 9.92 -1.30 7.57
C PHE A 230 11.15 -0.67 6.92
N VAL A 231 10.95 -0.08 5.75
CA VAL A 231 11.94 0.81 5.14
C VAL A 231 12.22 1.99 6.08
N PRO A 232 13.46 2.52 6.14
CA PRO A 232 13.78 3.66 6.99
C PRO A 232 12.99 4.90 6.57
N MET A 233 12.52 5.68 7.55
CA MET A 233 12.01 7.03 7.30
C MET A 233 13.20 7.93 7.00
N THR A 234 13.30 8.40 5.76
CA THR A 234 14.40 9.24 5.27
C THR A 234 14.13 10.73 5.50
N GLY A 235 15.11 11.58 5.17
CA GLY A 235 14.99 13.03 5.37
C GLY A 235 15.42 13.49 6.76
N GLU A 236 14.67 14.41 7.35
CA GLU A 236 14.99 15.03 8.64
C GLU A 236 15.06 14.01 9.80
N ALA A 237 14.25 12.96 9.75
CA ALA A 237 14.23 11.89 10.75
C ALA A 237 15.62 11.26 10.96
N GLN A 238 16.41 11.13 9.89
CA GLN A 238 17.77 10.56 9.94
C GLN A 238 18.84 11.56 10.35
N LYS A 239 18.65 12.85 10.08
CA LYS A 239 19.60 13.89 10.45
C LYS A 239 19.62 14.16 11.96
N ARG A 240 18.46 14.06 12.61
CA ARG A 240 18.31 14.29 14.06
C ARG A 240 18.79 13.14 14.93
N GLU A 241 19.24 12.05 14.32
CA GLU A 241 19.87 10.93 15.03
C GLU A 241 21.38 11.17 15.26
N ARG A 242 21.99 12.01 14.42
CA ARG A 242 23.42 12.35 14.51
C ARG A 242 23.64 13.51 15.48
#